data_e7d4b5e0e53bf0658d501b20cb9c6c64
#
_entry.id   e7d4b5e0e53bf0658d501b20cb9c6c64
#
_cell.length_a   1.000
_cell.length_b   1.000
_cell.length_c   1.000
_cell.angle_alpha   90.00
_cell.angle_beta   90.00
_cell.angle_gamma   90.00
#
_symmetry.space_group_name_H-M   'P 1'
#
loop_
_entity.id
_entity.type
_entity.pdbx_description
1 polymer ?
#
loop_
_entity_poly.entity_id
_entity_poly.type
_entity_poly.pdbx_seq_one_letter_code
_entity_poly.pdbx_strand_id
1 'polypeptide(L)'
;MAQPGRPQQQDPDIDLLISMLRFSAMISRPMRDGVADPAGLSSNELRILIALSGEREAAGHDLAELMGMQAMNVSRALSSLHTMGLVEPAADRANRRRKPHRLSKRGAAAHVALAPRIAAVSEFLFGTLTGAERSSLAEILVKLDRQVRTWKPSETHPHVPRA
;
A
#
# COMPACT_ATOMS: atom_id res chain seq x y z
N MET A 1 -28.38 38.11 -24.25
CA MET A 1 -27.88 38.03 -22.88
C MET A 1 -27.76 36.55 -22.54
N ALA A 2 -26.56 36.01 -22.57
CA ALA A 2 -26.27 34.61 -22.20
C ALA A 2 -26.27 34.50 -20.68
N GLN A 3 -27.03 33.55 -20.12
CA GLN A 3 -27.03 33.26 -18.71
C GLN A 3 -25.65 32.68 -18.32
N PRO A 4 -25.03 33.11 -17.21
CA PRO A 4 -23.84 32.46 -16.70
C PRO A 4 -24.21 31.03 -16.29
N GLY A 5 -23.47 30.07 -16.85
CA GLY A 5 -23.64 28.66 -16.57
C GLY A 5 -23.61 28.40 -15.07
N ARG A 6 -24.60 27.65 -14.56
CA ARG A 6 -24.60 27.11 -13.20
C ARG A 6 -23.25 26.37 -12.99
N PRO A 7 -22.58 26.55 -11.86
CA PRO A 7 -21.45 25.69 -11.53
C PRO A 7 -21.95 24.24 -11.58
N GLN A 8 -21.31 23.42 -12.42
CA GLN A 8 -21.55 21.98 -12.45
C GLN A 8 -21.32 21.48 -11.03
N GLN A 9 -22.37 21.05 -10.37
CA GLN A 9 -22.31 20.40 -9.08
C GLN A 9 -21.50 19.13 -9.31
N GLN A 10 -20.23 19.15 -8.89
CA GLN A 10 -19.34 18.00 -9.02
C GLN A 10 -19.96 16.85 -8.24
N ASP A 11 -19.97 15.66 -8.83
CA ASP A 11 -20.48 14.46 -8.18
C ASP A 11 -19.70 14.22 -6.87
N PRO A 12 -20.39 14.12 -5.70
CA PRO A 12 -19.72 13.92 -4.41
C PRO A 12 -18.78 12.71 -4.40
N ASP A 13 -19.06 11.66 -5.17
CA ASP A 13 -18.22 10.47 -5.26
C ASP A 13 -16.92 10.74 -6.03
N ILE A 14 -16.97 11.63 -7.03
CA ILE A 14 -15.77 12.08 -7.75
C ILE A 14 -14.88 12.89 -6.82
N ASP A 15 -15.44 13.83 -6.06
CA ASP A 15 -14.68 14.63 -5.10
C ASP A 15 -14.06 13.77 -4.00
N LEU A 16 -14.78 12.76 -3.52
CA LEU A 16 -14.27 11.78 -2.56
C LEU A 16 -13.10 10.98 -3.16
N LEU A 17 -13.24 10.48 -4.39
CA LEU A 17 -12.16 9.76 -5.09
C LEU A 17 -10.92 10.63 -5.26
N ILE A 18 -11.06 11.87 -5.71
CA ILE A 18 -9.95 12.81 -5.85
C ILE A 18 -9.28 13.06 -4.50
N SER A 19 -10.07 13.23 -3.43
CA SER A 19 -9.55 13.43 -2.07
C SER A 19 -8.75 12.23 -1.60
N MET A 20 -9.21 11.00 -1.85
CA MET A 20 -8.49 9.77 -1.53
C MET A 20 -7.19 9.66 -2.31
N LEU A 21 -7.18 9.96 -3.62
CA LEU A 21 -5.98 9.95 -4.45
C LEU A 21 -4.93 10.94 -3.94
N ARG A 22 -5.37 12.16 -3.61
CA ARG A 22 -4.49 13.19 -3.03
C ARG A 22 -3.92 12.75 -1.69
N PHE A 23 -4.76 12.24 -0.79
CA PHE A 23 -4.34 11.76 0.52
C PHE A 23 -3.35 10.61 0.40
N SER A 24 -3.60 9.63 -0.48
CA SER A 24 -2.69 8.49 -0.68
C SER A 24 -1.31 8.93 -1.20
N ALA A 25 -1.25 9.94 -2.05
CA ALA A 25 0.01 10.52 -2.50
C ALA A 25 0.75 11.25 -1.36
N MET A 26 0.01 12.00 -0.53
CA MET A 26 0.60 12.78 0.58
C MET A 26 1.11 11.90 1.72
N ILE A 27 0.42 10.81 2.06
CA ILE A 27 0.81 9.90 3.15
C ILE A 27 2.13 9.17 2.88
N SER A 28 2.52 9.05 1.61
CA SER A 28 3.77 8.41 1.21
C SER A 28 5.00 9.15 1.74
N ARG A 29 4.92 10.49 1.86
CA ARG A 29 6.05 11.31 2.32
C ARG A 29 6.38 11.09 3.80
N PRO A 30 5.46 11.20 4.78
CA PRO A 30 5.74 10.86 6.16
C PRO A 30 6.30 9.46 6.36
N MET A 31 5.81 8.46 5.62
CA MET A 31 6.32 7.09 5.69
C MET A 31 7.74 6.97 5.15
N ARG A 32 8.06 7.68 4.06
CA ARG A 32 9.42 7.71 3.53
C ARG A 32 10.36 8.44 4.50
N ASP A 33 10.07 9.71 4.80
CA ASP A 33 10.96 10.59 5.56
C ASP A 33 11.09 10.16 7.02
N GLY A 34 10.00 9.64 7.62
CA GLY A 34 9.95 9.24 9.04
C GLY A 34 10.36 7.79 9.30
N VAL A 35 10.21 6.89 8.32
CA VAL A 35 10.43 5.45 8.55
C VAL A 35 11.47 4.87 7.60
N ALA A 36 11.28 5.00 6.27
CA ALA A 36 12.11 4.31 5.28
C ALA A 36 13.54 4.87 5.24
N ASP A 37 13.69 6.18 4.94
CA ASP A 37 15.00 6.83 4.80
C ASP A 37 15.89 6.68 6.05
N PRO A 38 15.37 6.90 7.29
CA PRO A 38 16.18 6.68 8.49
C PRO A 38 16.59 5.22 8.74
N ALA A 39 15.92 4.26 8.09
CA ALA A 39 16.25 2.84 8.17
C ALA A 39 17.14 2.37 6.99
N GLY A 40 17.50 3.28 6.08
CA GLY A 40 18.25 2.94 4.87
C GLY A 40 17.45 2.11 3.86
N LEU A 41 16.11 2.24 3.88
CA LEU A 41 15.20 1.52 3.00
C LEU A 41 14.58 2.49 1.99
N SER A 42 14.35 2.01 0.78
CA SER A 42 13.43 2.68 -0.15
C SER A 42 11.98 2.48 0.30
N SER A 43 11.06 3.32 -0.17
CA SER A 43 9.62 3.17 0.11
C SER A 43 9.08 1.81 -0.34
N ASN A 44 9.58 1.25 -1.44
CA ASN A 44 9.16 -0.06 -1.92
C ASN A 44 9.67 -1.20 -1.04
N GLU A 45 10.89 -1.12 -0.56
CA GLU A 45 11.46 -2.10 0.39
C GLU A 45 10.71 -2.09 1.72
N LEU A 46 10.41 -0.89 2.25
CA LEU A 46 9.59 -0.75 3.45
C LEU A 46 8.21 -1.40 3.27
N ARG A 47 7.53 -1.17 2.15
CA ARG A 47 6.22 -1.77 1.85
C ARG A 47 6.28 -3.29 1.83
N ILE A 48 7.30 -3.86 1.18
CA ILE A 48 7.50 -5.33 1.14
C ILE A 48 7.81 -5.88 2.53
N LEU A 49 8.64 -5.19 3.31
CA LEU A 49 8.98 -5.62 4.67
C LEU A 49 7.72 -5.65 5.58
N ILE A 50 6.87 -4.63 5.50
CA ILE A 50 5.60 -4.56 6.23
C ILE A 50 4.65 -5.67 5.74
N ALA A 51 4.50 -5.88 4.43
CA ALA A 51 3.64 -6.92 3.89
C ALA A 51 4.04 -8.32 4.38
N LEU A 52 5.33 -8.66 4.30
CA LEU A 52 5.85 -9.95 4.76
C LEU A 52 5.76 -10.14 6.28
N SER A 53 5.70 -9.07 7.06
CA SER A 53 5.48 -9.19 8.51
C SER A 53 4.06 -9.64 8.86
N GLY A 54 3.06 -9.30 8.02
CA GLY A 54 1.68 -9.72 8.20
C GLY A 54 1.39 -11.10 7.59
N GLU A 55 1.92 -11.38 6.39
CA GLU A 55 1.56 -12.56 5.60
C GLU A 55 2.42 -13.81 5.87
N ARG A 56 3.42 -13.73 6.72
CA ARG A 56 4.42 -14.78 6.97
C ARG A 56 5.22 -15.18 5.73
N GLU A 57 4.56 -15.58 4.65
CA GLU A 57 5.15 -15.99 3.37
C GLU A 57 4.28 -15.50 2.20
N ALA A 58 4.89 -14.87 1.19
CA ALA A 58 4.19 -14.42 -0.01
C ALA A 58 5.08 -14.50 -1.25
N ALA A 59 4.50 -14.87 -2.39
CA ALA A 59 5.20 -14.79 -3.67
C ALA A 59 5.20 -13.35 -4.22
N GLY A 60 6.08 -13.06 -5.17
CA GLY A 60 6.19 -11.72 -5.73
C GLY A 60 4.90 -11.18 -6.34
N HIS A 61 4.08 -12.05 -6.96
CA HIS A 61 2.78 -11.65 -7.52
C HIS A 61 1.75 -11.34 -6.42
N ASP A 62 1.74 -12.13 -5.32
CA ASP A 62 0.86 -11.88 -4.17
C ASP A 62 1.18 -10.51 -3.54
N LEU A 63 2.48 -10.19 -3.40
CA LEU A 63 2.95 -8.91 -2.88
C LEU A 63 2.60 -7.73 -3.81
N ALA A 64 2.68 -7.95 -5.13
CA ALA A 64 2.29 -6.95 -6.12
C ALA A 64 0.80 -6.61 -5.99
N GLU A 65 -0.05 -7.62 -5.89
CA GLU A 65 -1.48 -7.46 -5.70
C GLU A 65 -1.81 -6.83 -4.34
N LEU A 66 -1.27 -7.40 -3.26
CA LEU A 66 -1.53 -6.92 -1.88
C LEU A 66 -1.18 -5.45 -1.70
N MET A 67 -0.05 -5.01 -2.27
CA MET A 67 0.45 -3.65 -2.08
C MET A 67 0.13 -2.70 -3.23
N GLY A 68 -0.61 -3.14 -4.25
CA GLY A 68 -0.91 -2.33 -5.44
C GLY A 68 0.37 -1.87 -6.15
N MET A 69 1.39 -2.74 -6.24
CA MET A 69 2.70 -2.42 -6.80
C MET A 69 2.89 -3.07 -8.17
N GLN A 70 3.66 -2.43 -9.04
CA GLN A 70 4.09 -3.08 -10.27
C GLN A 70 5.05 -4.23 -9.98
N ALA A 71 4.92 -5.36 -10.69
CA ALA A 71 5.74 -6.57 -10.51
C ALA A 71 7.25 -6.29 -10.55
N MET A 72 7.69 -5.37 -11.43
CA MET A 72 9.09 -4.97 -11.54
C MET A 72 9.60 -4.29 -10.26
N ASN A 73 8.79 -3.43 -9.63
CA ASN A 73 9.15 -2.76 -8.38
C ASN A 73 9.24 -3.75 -7.22
N VAL A 74 8.33 -4.73 -7.17
CA VAL A 74 8.38 -5.83 -6.20
C VAL A 74 9.64 -6.66 -6.37
N SER A 75 9.96 -7.07 -7.61
CA SER A 75 11.15 -7.86 -7.91
C SER A 75 12.44 -7.15 -7.49
N ARG A 76 12.56 -5.85 -7.80
CA ARG A 76 13.73 -5.04 -7.39
C ARG A 76 13.84 -4.91 -5.88
N ALA A 77 12.72 -4.63 -5.20
CA ALA A 77 12.69 -4.50 -3.75
C ALA A 77 13.04 -5.83 -3.05
N LEU A 78 12.50 -6.96 -3.51
CA LEU A 78 12.84 -8.29 -3.00
C LEU A 78 14.33 -8.62 -3.21
N SER A 79 14.89 -8.33 -4.38
CA SER A 79 16.32 -8.55 -4.65
C SER A 79 17.20 -7.71 -3.73
N SER A 80 16.87 -6.46 -3.51
CA SER A 80 17.59 -5.58 -2.60
C SER A 80 17.50 -6.06 -1.15
N LEU A 81 16.29 -6.36 -0.67
CA LEU A 81 16.07 -6.89 0.69
C LEU A 81 16.79 -8.23 0.91
N HIS A 82 16.87 -9.08 -0.11
CA HIS A 82 17.63 -10.31 -0.06
C HIS A 82 19.14 -10.02 0.07
N THR A 83 19.67 -9.09 -0.71
CA THR A 83 21.08 -8.66 -0.60
C THR A 83 21.38 -8.07 0.78
N MET A 84 20.43 -7.35 1.37
CA MET A 84 20.55 -6.83 2.74
C MET A 84 20.38 -7.93 3.81
N GLY A 85 20.02 -9.15 3.42
CA GLY A 85 19.76 -10.27 4.34
C GLY A 85 18.49 -10.11 5.18
N LEU A 86 17.53 -9.27 4.75
CA LEU A 86 16.29 -9.03 5.46
C LEU A 86 15.15 -9.98 5.01
N VAL A 87 15.26 -10.51 3.80
CA VAL A 87 14.31 -11.46 3.21
C VAL A 87 15.05 -12.70 2.73
N GLU A 88 14.42 -13.85 2.85
CA GLU A 88 14.92 -15.12 2.37
C GLU A 88 13.84 -15.87 1.58
N PRO A 89 14.23 -16.77 0.64
CA PRO A 89 13.29 -17.65 -0.02
C PRO A 89 12.62 -18.57 1.00
N ALA A 90 11.32 -18.81 0.83
CA ALA A 90 10.58 -19.83 1.57
C ALA A 90 10.29 -21.02 0.65
N ALA A 91 10.15 -22.22 1.22
CA ALA A 91 9.88 -23.43 0.49
C ALA A 91 8.38 -23.66 0.35
N ASP A 92 7.85 -23.55 -0.86
CA ASP A 92 6.50 -24.02 -1.15
C ASP A 92 6.57 -25.51 -1.56
N ARG A 93 6.17 -26.40 -0.65
CA ARG A 93 6.16 -27.85 -0.90
C ARG A 93 5.04 -28.28 -1.85
N ALA A 94 3.97 -27.50 -1.94
CA ALA A 94 2.81 -27.79 -2.76
C ALA A 94 2.98 -27.29 -4.20
N ASN A 95 3.69 -26.17 -4.41
CA ASN A 95 3.88 -25.58 -5.73
C ASN A 95 5.29 -25.02 -5.91
N ARG A 96 6.20 -25.83 -6.49
CA ARG A 96 7.58 -25.44 -6.77
C ARG A 96 7.74 -24.24 -7.72
N ARG A 97 6.71 -23.89 -8.50
CA ARG A 97 6.74 -22.70 -9.38
C ARG A 97 6.44 -21.42 -8.61
N ARG A 98 5.72 -21.52 -7.48
CA ARG A 98 5.50 -20.41 -6.58
C ARG A 98 6.79 -20.26 -5.75
N LYS A 99 7.46 -19.13 -5.90
CA LYS A 99 8.71 -18.79 -5.19
C LYS A 99 8.36 -17.82 -4.05
N PRO A 100 7.82 -18.28 -2.92
CA PRO A 100 7.49 -17.40 -1.82
C PRO A 100 8.75 -16.87 -1.15
N HIS A 101 8.61 -15.72 -0.53
CA HIS A 101 9.61 -15.07 0.30
C HIS A 101 9.05 -14.89 1.70
N ARG A 102 9.93 -14.84 2.68
CA ARG A 102 9.59 -14.52 4.07
C ARG A 102 10.66 -13.61 4.68
N LEU A 103 10.34 -13.01 5.80
CA LEU A 103 11.35 -12.30 6.57
C LEU A 103 12.38 -13.30 7.11
N SER A 104 13.67 -12.97 7.00
CA SER A 104 14.71 -13.65 7.74
C SER A 104 14.61 -13.27 9.23
N LYS A 105 15.39 -13.93 10.10
CA LYS A 105 15.51 -13.51 11.51
C LYS A 105 15.95 -12.04 11.63
N ARG A 106 16.87 -11.60 10.77
CA ARG A 106 17.34 -10.21 10.70
C ARG A 106 16.23 -9.27 10.21
N GLY A 107 15.47 -9.70 9.21
CA GLY A 107 14.32 -8.92 8.71
C GLY A 107 13.21 -8.76 9.73
N ALA A 108 12.90 -9.81 10.49
CA ALA A 108 11.94 -9.74 11.58
C ALA A 108 12.41 -8.76 12.68
N ALA A 109 13.68 -8.83 13.07
CA ALA A 109 14.26 -7.88 14.02
C ALA A 109 14.25 -6.44 13.49
N ALA A 110 14.58 -6.24 12.21
CA ALA A 110 14.53 -4.93 11.55
C ALA A 110 13.09 -4.38 11.56
N HIS A 111 12.09 -5.19 11.21
CA HIS A 111 10.68 -4.79 11.26
C HIS A 111 10.26 -4.35 12.67
N VAL A 112 10.62 -5.12 13.70
CA VAL A 112 10.33 -4.74 15.10
C VAL A 112 11.00 -3.40 15.46
N ALA A 113 12.22 -3.16 15.01
CA ALA A 113 12.93 -1.90 15.24
C ALA A 113 12.28 -0.69 14.56
N LEU A 114 11.47 -0.90 13.50
CA LEU A 114 10.71 0.17 12.84
C LEU A 114 9.44 0.57 13.62
N ALA A 115 8.93 -0.28 14.51
CA ALA A 115 7.65 -0.07 15.19
C ALA A 115 7.53 1.30 15.86
N PRO A 116 8.52 1.85 16.60
CA PRO A 116 8.41 3.18 17.21
C PRO A 116 8.28 4.30 16.15
N ARG A 117 8.96 4.19 15.01
CA ARG A 117 8.88 5.16 13.92
C ARG A 117 7.53 5.11 13.22
N ILE A 118 7.02 3.90 12.97
CA ILE A 118 5.68 3.69 12.39
C ILE A 118 4.63 4.25 13.35
N ALA A 119 4.77 4.03 14.67
CA ALA A 119 3.86 4.57 15.67
C ALA A 119 3.86 6.11 15.67
N ALA A 120 5.03 6.75 15.57
CA ALA A 120 5.14 8.21 15.52
C ALA A 120 4.46 8.78 14.25
N VAL A 121 4.64 8.16 13.09
CA VAL A 121 3.96 8.57 11.85
C VAL A 121 2.44 8.32 11.96
N SER A 122 2.03 7.21 12.55
CA SER A 122 0.62 6.89 12.80
C SER A 122 -0.04 7.92 13.70
N GLU A 123 0.63 8.31 14.79
CA GLU A 123 0.12 9.35 15.69
C GLU A 123 0.05 10.72 15.01
N PHE A 124 1.04 11.08 14.21
CA PHE A 124 1.01 12.30 13.40
C PHE A 124 -0.19 12.33 12.44
N LEU A 125 -0.49 11.20 11.78
CA LEU A 125 -1.56 11.13 10.79
C LEU A 125 -2.95 11.02 11.41
N PHE A 126 -3.09 10.27 12.48
CA PHE A 126 -4.39 9.90 13.04
C PHE A 126 -4.63 10.47 14.46
N GLY A 127 -3.68 11.20 15.02
CA GLY A 127 -3.78 11.73 16.38
C GLY A 127 -4.94 12.70 16.59
N THR A 128 -5.38 13.37 15.53
CA THR A 128 -6.56 14.26 15.54
C THR A 128 -7.90 13.54 15.53
N LEU A 129 -7.92 12.24 15.20
CA LEU A 129 -9.14 11.45 15.14
C LEU A 129 -9.47 10.86 16.51
N THR A 130 -10.77 10.87 16.84
CA THR A 130 -11.30 10.12 17.97
C THR A 130 -11.22 8.61 17.75
N GLY A 131 -11.36 7.81 18.80
CA GLY A 131 -11.37 6.36 18.69
C GLY A 131 -12.50 5.84 17.78
N ALA A 132 -13.68 6.45 17.83
CA ALA A 132 -14.80 6.10 16.96
C ALA A 132 -14.51 6.38 15.48
N GLU A 133 -13.92 7.54 15.17
CA GLU A 133 -13.53 7.90 13.79
C GLU A 133 -12.44 6.97 13.24
N ARG A 134 -11.46 6.60 14.05
CA ARG A 134 -10.43 5.61 13.66
C ARG A 134 -11.05 4.26 13.34
N SER A 135 -11.99 3.77 14.16
CA SER A 135 -12.71 2.52 13.92
C SER A 135 -13.54 2.57 12.64
N SER A 136 -14.30 3.66 12.44
CA SER A 136 -15.11 3.86 11.24
C SER A 136 -14.24 3.92 9.98
N LEU A 137 -13.10 4.64 10.04
CA LEU A 137 -12.15 4.71 8.92
C LEU A 137 -11.59 3.31 8.59
N ALA A 138 -11.20 2.53 9.59
CA ALA A 138 -10.71 1.18 9.39
C ALA A 138 -11.75 0.27 8.70
N GLU A 139 -13.01 0.33 9.13
CA GLU A 139 -14.11 -0.42 8.51
C GLU A 139 -14.37 0.00 7.06
N ILE A 140 -14.34 1.32 6.79
CA ILE A 140 -14.50 1.86 5.43
C ILE A 140 -13.37 1.36 4.53
N LEU A 141 -12.12 1.45 4.98
CA LEU A 141 -10.96 0.97 4.21
C LEU A 141 -11.06 -0.52 3.89
N VAL A 142 -11.53 -1.36 4.82
CA VAL A 142 -11.76 -2.80 4.57
C VAL A 142 -12.84 -3.02 3.49
N LYS A 143 -13.92 -2.23 3.51
CA LYS A 143 -14.95 -2.31 2.47
C LYS A 143 -14.43 -1.91 1.09
N LEU A 144 -13.66 -0.83 1.02
CA LEU A 144 -13.07 -0.34 -0.21
C LEU A 144 -12.00 -1.30 -0.76
N ASP A 145 -11.16 -1.89 0.08
CA ASP A 145 -10.17 -2.90 -0.32
C ASP A 145 -10.85 -4.10 -0.98
N ARG A 146 -11.92 -4.62 -0.37
CA ARG A 146 -12.71 -5.71 -0.98
C ARG A 146 -13.28 -5.32 -2.35
N GLN A 147 -13.81 -4.09 -2.48
CA GLN A 147 -14.38 -3.60 -3.73
C GLN A 147 -13.33 -3.46 -4.82
N VAL A 148 -12.16 -2.88 -4.52
CA VAL A 148 -11.06 -2.71 -5.48
C VAL A 148 -10.58 -4.07 -6.02
N ARG A 149 -10.53 -5.11 -5.20
CA ARG A 149 -10.13 -6.46 -5.63
C ARG A 149 -11.11 -7.12 -6.63
N THR A 150 -12.34 -6.63 -6.72
CA THR A 150 -13.32 -7.12 -7.71
C THR A 150 -13.22 -6.40 -9.06
N TRP A 151 -12.38 -5.36 -9.17
CA TRP A 151 -12.26 -4.56 -10.36
C TRP A 151 -11.74 -5.35 -11.56
N LYS A 152 -12.50 -5.31 -12.65
CA LYS A 152 -12.13 -5.87 -13.96
C LYS A 152 -12.22 -4.79 -15.03
N PRO A 153 -11.13 -4.43 -15.68
CA PRO A 153 -11.10 -3.29 -16.63
C PRO A 153 -12.08 -3.35 -17.79
N SER A 154 -12.46 -4.57 -18.21
CA SER A 154 -13.25 -4.79 -19.45
C SER A 154 -14.75 -4.84 -19.27
N GLU A 155 -15.27 -4.97 -18.06
CA GLU A 155 -16.69 -5.27 -17.85
C GLU A 155 -17.52 -4.07 -17.34
N THR A 156 -16.89 -2.97 -16.90
CA THR A 156 -17.60 -1.99 -16.06
C THR A 156 -17.60 -0.55 -16.59
N HIS A 157 -16.88 -0.22 -17.67
CA HIS A 157 -16.76 1.17 -18.10
C HIS A 157 -17.03 1.38 -19.57
N PRO A 158 -17.86 2.39 -19.91
CA PRO A 158 -17.96 2.87 -21.28
C PRO A 158 -16.57 3.33 -21.73
N HIS A 159 -16.20 2.93 -22.94
CA HIS A 159 -14.97 3.37 -23.60
C HIS A 159 -14.94 4.90 -23.63
N VAL A 160 -14.07 5.51 -22.84
CA VAL A 160 -13.77 6.94 -22.98
C VAL A 160 -12.89 7.08 -24.23
N PRO A 161 -13.34 7.81 -25.28
CA PRO A 161 -12.51 8.03 -26.46
C PRO A 161 -11.22 8.71 -26.04
N ARG A 162 -10.09 8.21 -26.51
CA ARG A 162 -8.81 8.92 -26.35
C ARG A 162 -8.86 10.19 -27.18
N ALA A 163 -8.69 11.34 -26.54
CA ALA A 163 -8.52 12.63 -27.19
C ALA A 163 -7.23 12.66 -28.01
#